data_8588d6043e46235f2ce59d9395e4ee39
#
_entry.id   8588d6043e46235f2ce59d9395e4ee39
#
_cell.length_a   1.000
_cell.length_b   1.000
_cell.length_c   1.000
_cell.angle_alpha   90.00
_cell.angle_beta   90.00
_cell.angle_gamma   90.00
#
_symmetry.space_group_name_H-M   'P 1'
#
loop_
_entity.id
_entity.type
_entity.pdbx_description
1 polymer ?
#
loop_
_entity_poly.entity_id
_entity_poly.type
_entity_poly.pdbx_seq_one_letter_code
_entity_poly.pdbx_strand_id
1 'polypeptide(L)'
;MRKLFLAAAALLGVLSCSQDKTPKVLVLYYSQTSNTKAVAEEIASRLGADVEEIVCLEPYSGTYQETIERCIKEREIGYIPPVQALKADLSAYDIIFLGYPVWFGTYAPPVASLLEMVDLTGKKVVPFCTFGSGGLDSSTRDLSQKQPGAEVLPGYGVRAARLEAVPSEVEHFLLEGGFVEGEYVPYEPFSEAREVTEEEEALFDAAVGSYPMIKAKAQQVASRPVPGGMEYLFEALDSRMPDNPRTLKVYVLDLEGQDPVFTQVLR
;
A
#
# COMPACT_ATOMS: atom_id res chain seq x y z
N MET A 1 29.35 55.27 51.34
CA MET A 1 28.20 55.24 50.42
C MET A 1 28.69 54.70 49.09
N ARG A 2 28.55 53.39 48.88
CA ARG A 2 28.97 52.71 47.62
C ARG A 2 27.73 52.48 46.75
N LYS A 3 27.70 53.08 45.57
CA LYS A 3 26.63 52.89 44.59
C LYS A 3 26.93 51.62 43.81
N LEU A 4 26.07 50.62 43.94
CA LEU A 4 26.04 49.44 43.05
C LEU A 4 25.37 49.83 41.74
N PHE A 5 26.06 49.64 40.62
CA PHE A 5 25.48 49.65 39.29
C PHE A 5 25.09 48.21 38.94
N LEU A 6 23.78 47.94 38.80
CA LEU A 6 23.27 46.73 38.19
C LEU A 6 23.31 46.90 36.67
N ALA A 7 24.11 46.11 36.00
CA ALA A 7 24.08 45.96 34.55
C ALA A 7 23.03 44.89 34.21
N ALA A 8 21.93 45.28 33.59
CA ALA A 8 20.95 44.37 33.01
C ALA A 8 21.46 43.89 31.65
N ALA A 9 21.90 42.63 31.59
CA ALA A 9 22.20 41.98 30.31
C ALA A 9 20.88 41.53 29.66
N ALA A 10 20.46 42.22 28.59
CA ALA A 10 19.35 41.80 27.76
C ALA A 10 19.79 40.60 26.93
N LEU A 11 19.32 39.41 27.31
CA LEU A 11 19.43 38.20 26.49
C LEU A 11 18.44 38.33 25.32
N LEU A 12 18.93 38.75 24.14
CA LEU A 12 18.22 38.64 22.89
C LEU A 12 18.15 37.13 22.50
N GLY A 13 17.08 36.49 22.89
CA GLY A 13 16.72 35.15 22.41
C GLY A 13 16.45 35.23 20.90
N VAL A 14 17.37 34.71 20.10
CA VAL A 14 17.14 34.46 18.70
C VAL A 14 16.15 33.32 18.61
N LEU A 15 14.85 33.66 18.50
CA LEU A 15 13.83 32.71 18.06
C LEU A 15 14.18 32.35 16.60
N SER A 16 14.91 31.26 16.43
CA SER A 16 15.05 30.60 15.13
C SER A 16 13.67 30.04 14.79
N CYS A 17 12.90 30.82 14.06
CA CYS A 17 11.69 30.33 13.40
C CYS A 17 12.17 29.44 12.26
N SER A 18 12.33 28.14 12.50
CA SER A 18 12.37 27.17 11.44
C SER A 18 10.98 27.24 10.77
N GLN A 19 10.89 27.87 9.62
CA GLN A 19 9.74 27.68 8.76
C GLN A 19 9.69 26.17 8.45
N ASP A 20 8.75 25.46 9.06
CA ASP A 20 8.44 24.09 8.68
C ASP A 20 7.99 24.14 7.23
N LYS A 21 8.93 23.84 6.33
CA LYS A 21 8.68 23.78 4.90
C LYS A 21 7.76 22.60 4.67
N THR A 22 6.57 22.84 4.15
CA THR A 22 5.64 21.78 3.74
C THR A 22 6.39 20.78 2.83
N PRO A 23 6.42 19.48 3.17
CA PRO A 23 7.13 18.49 2.38
C PRO A 23 6.62 18.48 0.94
N LYS A 24 7.54 18.45 -0.01
CA LYS A 24 7.16 18.31 -1.42
C LYS A 24 6.94 16.83 -1.74
N VAL A 25 5.77 16.53 -2.31
CA VAL A 25 5.30 15.15 -2.57
C VAL A 25 5.27 14.90 -4.08
N LEU A 26 5.75 13.71 -4.48
CA LEU A 26 5.58 13.16 -5.82
C LEU A 26 4.78 11.85 -5.72
N VAL A 27 3.76 11.70 -6.56
CA VAL A 27 3.09 10.42 -6.80
C VAL A 27 3.64 9.82 -8.08
N LEU A 28 4.43 8.75 -7.92
CA LEU A 28 5.09 8.04 -9.00
C LEU A 28 4.48 6.65 -9.14
N TYR A 29 4.02 6.25 -10.33
CA TYR A 29 3.32 4.99 -10.46
C TYR A 29 3.54 4.30 -11.80
N TYR A 30 3.43 2.97 -11.81
CA TYR A 30 3.23 2.16 -13.00
C TYR A 30 1.82 1.56 -13.00
N SER A 31 1.15 1.56 -14.15
CA SER A 31 -0.18 0.97 -14.28
C SER A 31 -0.36 0.27 -15.62
N GLN A 32 -0.73 -1.02 -15.61
CA GLN A 32 -1.01 -1.81 -16.82
C GLN A 32 -2.45 -1.63 -17.32
N THR A 33 -3.42 -1.63 -16.39
CA THR A 33 -4.86 -1.66 -16.67
C THR A 33 -5.61 -0.48 -16.07
N SER A 34 -4.91 0.62 -15.82
CA SER A 34 -5.42 1.85 -15.19
C SER A 34 -5.88 1.73 -13.73
N ASN A 35 -5.84 0.54 -13.10
CA ASN A 35 -6.24 0.38 -11.70
C ASN A 35 -5.33 1.16 -10.75
N THR A 36 -4.00 0.96 -10.85
CA THR A 36 -3.03 1.70 -10.04
C THR A 36 -3.05 3.20 -10.35
N LYS A 37 -3.30 3.55 -11.62
CA LYS A 37 -3.47 4.95 -12.03
C LYS A 37 -4.64 5.62 -11.29
N ALA A 38 -5.79 4.97 -11.18
CA ALA A 38 -6.93 5.51 -10.45
C ALA A 38 -6.60 5.79 -8.97
N VAL A 39 -5.86 4.90 -8.31
CA VAL A 39 -5.37 5.12 -6.95
C VAL A 39 -4.37 6.29 -6.89
N ALA A 40 -3.45 6.37 -7.85
CA ALA A 40 -2.47 7.45 -7.93
C ALA A 40 -3.13 8.83 -8.09
N GLU A 41 -4.13 8.92 -8.95
CA GLU A 41 -4.88 10.16 -9.20
C GLU A 41 -5.67 10.59 -7.95
N GLU A 42 -6.27 9.66 -7.20
CA GLU A 42 -6.95 9.95 -5.94
C GLU A 42 -5.98 10.48 -4.88
N ILE A 43 -4.85 9.79 -4.65
CA ILE A 43 -3.81 10.21 -3.70
C ILE A 43 -3.30 11.60 -4.08
N ALA A 44 -2.94 11.81 -5.34
CA ALA A 44 -2.40 13.08 -5.82
C ALA A 44 -3.39 14.24 -5.70
N SER A 45 -4.67 13.98 -5.99
CA SER A 45 -5.74 14.97 -5.85
C SER A 45 -5.87 15.46 -4.41
N ARG A 46 -5.84 14.54 -3.44
CA ARG A 46 -5.96 14.86 -2.01
C ARG A 46 -4.74 15.57 -1.45
N LEU A 47 -3.55 15.23 -1.95
CA LEU A 47 -2.29 15.84 -1.51
C LEU A 47 -1.92 17.13 -2.26
N GLY A 48 -2.57 17.43 -3.39
CA GLY A 48 -2.14 18.48 -4.32
C GLY A 48 -0.72 18.20 -4.85
N ALA A 49 -0.37 16.91 -5.04
CA ALA A 49 0.97 16.46 -5.36
C ALA A 49 1.23 16.41 -6.87
N ASP A 50 2.52 16.55 -7.24
CA ASP A 50 2.97 16.25 -8.60
C ASP A 50 2.78 14.76 -8.91
N VAL A 51 2.48 14.43 -10.17
CA VAL A 51 2.24 13.04 -10.62
C VAL A 51 3.11 12.71 -11.82
N GLU A 52 3.74 11.52 -11.81
CA GLU A 52 4.42 11.00 -12.98
C GLU A 52 4.18 9.50 -13.15
N GLU A 53 3.92 9.08 -14.37
CA GLU A 53 3.77 7.68 -14.74
C GLU A 53 5.13 7.09 -15.14
N ILE A 54 5.45 5.91 -14.61
CA ILE A 54 6.60 5.10 -15.02
C ILE A 54 6.26 4.48 -16.37
N VAL A 55 6.93 4.93 -17.43
CA VAL A 55 6.68 4.48 -18.79
C VAL A 55 7.60 3.32 -19.15
N CYS A 56 7.03 2.13 -19.33
CA CYS A 56 7.75 0.97 -19.83
C CYS A 56 8.02 1.13 -21.35
N LEU A 57 9.28 1.05 -21.76
CA LEU A 57 9.66 1.19 -23.18
C LEU A 57 9.26 -0.03 -24.01
N GLU A 58 9.08 -1.16 -23.35
CA GLU A 58 8.56 -2.40 -23.92
C GLU A 58 7.24 -2.75 -23.23
N PRO A 59 6.13 -2.04 -23.53
CA PRO A 59 4.89 -2.19 -22.79
C PRO A 59 4.37 -3.63 -22.86
N TYR A 60 3.76 -4.07 -21.75
CA TYR A 60 3.03 -5.33 -21.72
C TYR A 60 1.71 -5.12 -22.47
N SER A 61 1.57 -5.82 -23.58
CA SER A 61 0.40 -5.77 -24.45
C SER A 61 -0.24 -7.15 -24.56
N GLY A 62 -1.48 -7.20 -25.02
CA GLY A 62 -2.21 -8.46 -25.18
C GLY A 62 -3.09 -8.81 -23.98
N THR A 63 -3.40 -10.09 -23.89
CA THR A 63 -4.27 -10.65 -22.86
C THR A 63 -3.54 -10.78 -21.50
N TYR A 64 -4.32 -11.00 -20.46
CA TYR A 64 -3.79 -11.31 -19.12
C TYR A 64 -2.85 -12.54 -19.15
N GLN A 65 -3.23 -13.57 -19.91
CA GLN A 65 -2.42 -14.79 -20.03
C GLN A 65 -1.07 -14.53 -20.74
N GLU A 66 -1.06 -13.74 -21.80
CA GLU A 66 0.17 -13.34 -22.50
C GLU A 66 1.10 -12.51 -21.60
N THR A 67 0.52 -11.64 -20.77
CA THR A 67 1.29 -10.90 -19.76
C THR A 67 1.95 -11.84 -18.76
N ILE A 68 1.22 -12.84 -18.24
CA ILE A 68 1.77 -13.84 -17.32
C ILE A 68 2.91 -14.62 -17.97
N GLU A 69 2.70 -15.13 -19.17
CA GLU A 69 3.70 -15.93 -19.90
C GLU A 69 4.97 -15.13 -20.18
N ARG A 70 4.83 -13.86 -20.56
CA ARG A 70 5.96 -12.95 -20.73
C ARG A 70 6.71 -12.74 -19.41
N CYS A 71 6.02 -12.43 -18.33
CA CYS A 71 6.64 -12.25 -17.01
C CYS A 71 7.36 -13.51 -16.53
N ILE A 72 6.82 -14.70 -16.76
CA ILE A 72 7.48 -15.97 -16.41
C ILE A 72 8.81 -16.09 -17.18
N LYS A 73 8.81 -15.88 -18.48
CA LYS A 73 10.03 -15.92 -19.31
C LYS A 73 11.07 -14.89 -18.88
N GLU A 74 10.62 -13.66 -18.63
CA GLU A 74 11.52 -12.59 -18.14
C GLU A 74 12.18 -12.95 -16.82
N ARG A 75 11.42 -13.53 -15.87
CA ARG A 75 11.94 -13.99 -14.58
C ARG A 75 12.94 -15.15 -14.71
N GLU A 76 12.66 -16.10 -15.61
CA GLU A 76 13.54 -17.25 -15.86
C GLU A 76 14.93 -16.82 -16.35
N ILE A 77 15.01 -15.75 -17.13
CA ILE A 77 16.26 -15.24 -17.69
C ILE A 77 16.82 -14.02 -16.93
N GLY A 78 16.16 -13.59 -15.85
CA GLY A 78 16.56 -12.42 -15.07
C GLY A 78 16.44 -11.09 -15.83
N TYR A 79 15.53 -11.02 -16.81
CA TYR A 79 15.29 -9.80 -17.58
C TYR A 79 14.25 -8.91 -16.91
N ILE A 80 14.53 -7.62 -16.88
CA ILE A 80 13.55 -6.58 -16.52
C ILE A 80 13.43 -5.57 -17.66
N PRO A 81 12.20 -5.20 -18.10
CA PRO A 81 12.00 -4.34 -19.26
C PRO A 81 12.45 -2.91 -18.97
N PRO A 82 13.14 -2.23 -19.91
CA PRO A 82 13.60 -0.88 -19.70
C PRO A 82 12.44 0.10 -19.54
N VAL A 83 12.65 1.15 -18.75
CA VAL A 83 11.71 2.25 -18.57
C VAL A 83 12.31 3.57 -19.04
N GLN A 84 11.44 4.51 -19.37
CA GLN A 84 11.86 5.87 -19.72
C GLN A 84 12.41 6.56 -18.46
N ALA A 85 13.44 7.39 -18.66
CA ALA A 85 13.93 8.25 -17.59
C ALA A 85 12.82 9.19 -17.09
N LEU A 86 12.76 9.38 -15.78
CA LEU A 86 11.80 10.31 -15.18
C LEU A 86 12.05 11.75 -15.67
N LYS A 87 10.97 12.51 -15.79
CA LYS A 87 11.01 13.95 -16.03
C LYS A 87 11.21 14.72 -14.71
N ALA A 88 10.65 14.17 -13.63
CA ALA A 88 10.77 14.74 -12.29
C ALA A 88 12.20 14.60 -11.78
N ASP A 89 12.74 15.69 -11.26
CA ASP A 89 13.98 15.65 -10.46
C ASP A 89 13.64 15.20 -9.03
N LEU A 90 13.96 13.96 -8.72
CA LEU A 90 13.66 13.36 -7.41
C LEU A 90 14.31 14.12 -6.24
N SER A 91 15.40 14.86 -6.48
CA SER A 91 16.05 15.67 -5.44
C SER A 91 15.15 16.77 -4.89
N ALA A 92 14.17 17.20 -5.67
CA ALA A 92 13.21 18.24 -5.30
C ALA A 92 12.08 17.77 -4.36
N TYR A 93 11.95 16.45 -4.12
CA TYR A 93 10.85 15.87 -3.33
C TYR A 93 11.34 15.26 -2.04
N ASP A 94 10.56 15.43 -0.98
CA ASP A 94 10.83 14.89 0.36
C ASP A 94 10.14 13.52 0.54
N ILE A 95 8.96 13.36 -0.06
CA ILE A 95 8.10 12.17 0.04
C ILE A 95 7.75 11.68 -1.37
N ILE A 96 7.89 10.38 -1.60
CA ILE A 96 7.51 9.72 -2.85
C ILE A 96 6.46 8.66 -2.55
N PHE A 97 5.24 8.85 -3.05
CA PHE A 97 4.24 7.79 -3.11
C PHE A 97 4.55 6.94 -4.34
N LEU A 98 4.90 5.66 -4.13
CA LEU A 98 5.29 4.76 -5.21
C LEU A 98 4.21 3.71 -5.45
N GLY A 99 3.55 3.80 -6.60
CA GLY A 99 2.41 2.98 -6.99
C GLY A 99 2.72 1.87 -7.98
N TYR A 100 2.17 0.67 -7.77
CA TYR A 100 2.37 -0.47 -8.66
C TYR A 100 1.29 -1.54 -8.54
N PRO A 101 1.02 -2.29 -9.63
CA PRO A 101 0.31 -3.55 -9.51
C PRO A 101 1.25 -4.62 -8.92
N VAL A 102 0.72 -5.46 -8.04
CA VAL A 102 1.46 -6.61 -7.50
C VAL A 102 1.40 -7.75 -8.49
N TRP A 103 2.57 -8.15 -9.00
CA TRP A 103 2.73 -9.31 -9.87
C TRP A 103 3.65 -10.34 -9.21
N PHE A 104 3.20 -11.59 -9.12
CA PHE A 104 3.95 -12.69 -8.49
C PHE A 104 4.44 -12.39 -7.06
N GLY A 105 3.65 -11.60 -6.30
CA GLY A 105 3.91 -11.29 -4.89
C GLY A 105 4.86 -10.11 -4.66
N THR A 106 5.31 -9.42 -5.71
CA THR A 106 6.14 -8.23 -5.62
C THR A 106 5.65 -7.14 -6.57
N TYR A 107 6.35 -6.00 -6.64
CA TYR A 107 6.03 -4.95 -7.60
C TYR A 107 6.29 -5.39 -9.05
N ALA A 108 5.53 -4.82 -10.00
CA ALA A 108 5.66 -5.13 -11.43
C ALA A 108 7.07 -4.81 -11.97
N PRO A 109 7.59 -5.57 -12.96
CA PRO A 109 8.96 -5.43 -13.47
C PRO A 109 9.37 -4.02 -13.90
N PRO A 110 8.52 -3.15 -14.50
CA PRO A 110 8.91 -1.77 -14.78
C PRO A 110 9.28 -0.96 -13.55
N VAL A 111 8.69 -1.26 -12.38
CA VAL A 111 9.09 -0.62 -11.12
C VAL A 111 10.47 -1.13 -10.66
N ALA A 112 10.76 -2.42 -10.85
CA ALA A 112 12.08 -2.96 -10.59
C ALA A 112 13.16 -2.23 -11.41
N SER A 113 12.90 -1.99 -12.70
CA SER A 113 13.80 -1.24 -13.58
C SER A 113 14.01 0.20 -13.12
N LEU A 114 12.93 0.88 -12.72
CA LEU A 114 13.07 2.22 -12.15
C LEU A 114 13.96 2.22 -10.90
N LEU A 115 13.72 1.29 -9.97
CA LEU A 115 14.48 1.19 -8.72
C LEU A 115 15.96 0.83 -8.91
N GLU A 116 16.37 0.36 -10.10
CA GLU A 116 17.77 0.23 -10.48
C GLU A 116 18.38 1.53 -11.01
N MET A 117 17.55 2.44 -11.51
CA MET A 117 17.99 3.69 -12.13
C MET A 117 18.04 4.86 -11.13
N VAL A 118 17.33 4.76 -10.01
CA VAL A 118 17.18 5.87 -9.05
C VAL A 118 17.76 5.52 -7.68
N ASP A 119 18.25 6.54 -6.98
CA ASP A 119 18.65 6.47 -5.58
C ASP A 119 17.60 7.23 -4.74
N LEU A 120 16.93 6.52 -3.84
CA LEU A 120 15.92 7.07 -2.94
C LEU A 120 16.46 7.33 -1.52
N THR A 121 17.79 7.33 -1.35
CA THR A 121 18.43 7.58 -0.07
C THR A 121 17.98 8.91 0.55
N GLY A 122 17.55 8.85 1.82
CA GLY A 122 17.05 10.00 2.58
C GLY A 122 15.63 10.43 2.22
N LYS A 123 14.94 9.73 1.31
CA LYS A 123 13.53 9.98 0.98
C LYS A 123 12.60 9.14 1.86
N LYS A 124 11.42 9.68 2.15
CA LYS A 124 10.29 8.89 2.64
C LYS A 124 9.58 8.29 1.43
N VAL A 125 9.42 6.97 1.42
CA VAL A 125 8.73 6.25 0.34
C VAL A 125 7.49 5.59 0.90
N VAL A 126 6.33 5.94 0.35
CA VAL A 126 5.02 5.41 0.75
C VAL A 126 4.53 4.51 -0.39
N PRO A 127 4.63 3.18 -0.25
CA PRO A 127 4.14 2.28 -1.29
C PRO A 127 2.62 2.28 -1.33
N PHE A 128 2.05 2.23 -2.54
CA PHE A 128 0.64 1.88 -2.72
C PHE A 128 0.50 0.88 -3.87
N CYS A 129 -0.43 -0.06 -3.75
CA CYS A 129 -0.50 -1.09 -4.76
C CYS A 129 -1.93 -1.58 -5.02
N THR A 130 -2.10 -2.12 -6.24
CA THR A 130 -3.30 -2.85 -6.61
C THR A 130 -2.97 -4.33 -6.82
N PHE A 131 -3.86 -5.21 -6.42
CA PHE A 131 -3.61 -6.64 -6.46
C PHE A 131 -4.91 -7.46 -6.69
N GLY A 132 -4.76 -8.74 -7.01
CA GLY A 132 -5.86 -9.69 -7.05
C GLY A 132 -6.27 -10.18 -5.65
N SER A 133 -5.28 -10.53 -4.80
CA SER A 133 -5.55 -11.08 -3.48
C SER A 133 -4.67 -10.55 -2.35
N GLY A 134 -3.59 -9.82 -2.64
CA GLY A 134 -2.66 -9.30 -1.63
C GLY A 134 -1.26 -9.11 -2.20
N GLY A 135 -0.29 -8.84 -1.33
CA GLY A 135 1.12 -8.70 -1.68
C GLY A 135 1.73 -7.35 -1.31
N LEU A 136 1.00 -6.48 -0.58
CA LEU A 136 1.55 -5.22 -0.08
C LEU A 136 2.76 -5.48 0.81
N ASP A 137 2.65 -6.35 1.83
CA ASP A 137 3.73 -6.61 2.79
C ASP A 137 4.99 -7.18 2.13
N SER A 138 4.82 -8.13 1.19
CA SER A 138 5.95 -8.73 0.47
C SER A 138 6.63 -7.74 -0.46
N SER A 139 5.86 -6.99 -1.24
CA SER A 139 6.41 -5.98 -2.16
C SER A 139 7.04 -4.79 -1.42
N THR A 140 6.49 -4.38 -0.28
CA THR A 140 7.09 -3.35 0.58
C THR A 140 8.42 -3.82 1.18
N ARG A 141 8.51 -5.09 1.58
CA ARG A 141 9.77 -5.69 2.04
C ARG A 141 10.82 -5.71 0.93
N ASP A 142 10.44 -6.12 -0.29
CA ASP A 142 11.33 -6.13 -1.45
C ASP A 142 11.81 -4.71 -1.80
N LEU A 143 10.91 -3.72 -1.71
CA LEU A 143 11.24 -2.31 -1.90
C LEU A 143 12.27 -1.83 -0.87
N SER A 144 12.07 -2.14 0.42
CA SER A 144 13.00 -1.77 1.50
C SER A 144 14.37 -2.41 1.31
N GLN A 145 14.43 -3.65 0.82
CA GLN A 145 15.69 -4.33 0.50
C GLN A 145 16.39 -3.71 -0.72
N LYS A 146 15.62 -3.30 -1.73
CA LYS A 146 16.16 -2.70 -2.96
C LYS A 146 16.67 -1.28 -2.74
N GLN A 147 16.05 -0.52 -1.84
CA GLN A 147 16.37 0.87 -1.52
C GLN A 147 16.64 1.05 -0.01
N PRO A 148 17.75 0.48 0.50
CA PRO A 148 18.01 0.44 1.95
C PRO A 148 18.31 1.80 2.57
N GLY A 149 18.59 2.82 1.75
CA GLY A 149 18.77 4.20 2.18
C GLY A 149 17.48 5.02 2.29
N ALA A 150 16.35 4.48 1.82
CA ALA A 150 15.06 5.11 1.92
C ALA A 150 14.34 4.74 3.23
N GLU A 151 13.55 5.66 3.76
CA GLU A 151 12.61 5.39 4.83
C GLU A 151 11.28 4.91 4.22
N VAL A 152 11.09 3.58 4.15
CA VAL A 152 9.84 3.02 3.61
C VAL A 152 8.79 3.01 4.71
N LEU A 153 7.73 3.79 4.51
CA LEU A 153 6.62 3.96 5.43
C LEU A 153 5.52 2.90 5.19
N PRO A 154 4.56 2.76 6.12
CA PRO A 154 3.36 1.96 5.89
C PRO A 154 2.67 2.36 4.59
N GLY A 155 2.19 1.39 3.84
CA GLY A 155 1.61 1.59 2.52
C GLY A 155 0.12 1.28 2.45
N TYR A 156 -0.49 1.62 1.31
CA TYR A 156 -1.89 1.33 1.01
C TYR A 156 -2.00 0.25 -0.08
N GLY A 157 -2.94 -0.66 0.08
CA GLY A 157 -3.17 -1.71 -0.91
C GLY A 157 -4.64 -2.03 -1.10
N VAL A 158 -5.07 -2.13 -2.35
CA VAL A 158 -6.47 -2.42 -2.69
C VAL A 158 -6.58 -3.50 -3.76
N ARG A 159 -7.60 -4.35 -3.64
CA ARG A 159 -7.93 -5.29 -4.71
C ARG A 159 -8.45 -4.55 -5.94
N ALA A 160 -7.99 -4.99 -7.12
CA ALA A 160 -8.50 -4.47 -8.40
C ALA A 160 -10.04 -4.59 -8.55
N ALA A 161 -10.66 -5.50 -7.81
CA ALA A 161 -12.12 -5.68 -7.79
C ALA A 161 -12.86 -4.74 -6.81
N ARG A 162 -12.15 -3.84 -6.12
CA ARG A 162 -12.70 -2.96 -5.07
C ARG A 162 -12.30 -1.49 -5.26
N LEU A 163 -12.10 -1.05 -6.48
CA LEU A 163 -11.65 0.33 -6.76
C LEU A 163 -12.70 1.39 -6.35
N GLU A 164 -13.95 1.03 -6.23
CA GLU A 164 -15.02 1.89 -5.71
C GLU A 164 -14.78 2.33 -4.24
N ALA A 165 -14.03 1.54 -3.47
CA ALA A 165 -13.68 1.89 -2.09
C ALA A 165 -12.49 2.86 -1.98
N VAL A 166 -11.74 3.07 -3.06
CA VAL A 166 -10.50 3.88 -3.06
C VAL A 166 -10.69 5.28 -2.48
N PRO A 167 -11.74 6.06 -2.82
CA PRO A 167 -11.85 7.41 -2.29
C PRO A 167 -11.91 7.48 -0.77
N SER A 168 -12.69 6.60 -0.12
CA SER A 168 -12.82 6.56 1.34
C SER A 168 -11.61 5.90 2.02
N GLU A 169 -11.08 4.84 1.45
CA GLU A 169 -9.91 4.14 2.01
C GLU A 169 -8.64 4.99 1.90
N VAL A 170 -8.44 5.71 0.80
CA VAL A 170 -7.30 6.63 0.63
C VAL A 170 -7.41 7.80 1.60
N GLU A 171 -8.61 8.36 1.81
CA GLU A 171 -8.80 9.42 2.82
C GLU A 171 -8.39 8.95 4.21
N HIS A 172 -8.91 7.81 4.63
CA HIS A 172 -8.56 7.21 5.91
C HIS A 172 -7.05 6.95 6.04
N PHE A 173 -6.43 6.37 5.01
CA PHE A 173 -5.00 6.10 4.95
C PHE A 173 -4.14 7.37 5.04
N LEU A 174 -4.51 8.44 4.33
CA LEU A 174 -3.76 9.70 4.37
C LEU A 174 -3.91 10.43 5.70
N LEU A 175 -5.08 10.35 6.34
CA LEU A 175 -5.30 10.85 7.71
C LEU A 175 -4.47 10.07 8.72
N GLU A 176 -4.48 8.73 8.67
CA GLU A 176 -3.68 7.86 9.53
C GLU A 176 -2.19 8.17 9.44
N GLY A 177 -1.69 8.35 8.23
CA GLY A 177 -0.30 8.68 7.97
C GLY A 177 0.10 10.12 8.29
N GLY A 178 -0.86 10.98 8.64
CA GLY A 178 -0.62 12.42 8.87
C GLY A 178 -0.20 13.17 7.60
N PHE A 179 -0.59 12.68 6.43
CA PHE A 179 -0.28 13.33 5.15
C PHE A 179 -1.26 14.44 4.78
N VAL A 180 -2.44 14.44 5.38
CA VAL A 180 -3.46 15.48 5.25
C VAL A 180 -3.94 15.91 6.63
N GLU A 181 -4.42 17.17 6.73
CA GLU A 181 -5.03 17.68 7.95
C GLU A 181 -6.45 17.10 8.10
N GLY A 182 -6.83 16.75 9.32
CA GLY A 182 -8.15 16.22 9.66
C GLY A 182 -8.15 15.42 10.95
N GLU A 183 -9.32 15.01 11.37
CA GLU A 183 -9.46 14.12 12.52
C GLU A 183 -9.37 12.66 12.05
N TYR A 184 -8.33 11.96 12.52
CA TYR A 184 -8.19 10.52 12.31
C TYR A 184 -8.88 9.77 13.44
N VAL A 185 -9.83 8.92 13.08
CA VAL A 185 -10.49 8.00 14.01
C VAL A 185 -9.98 6.58 13.74
N PRO A 186 -9.13 6.02 14.61
CA PRO A 186 -8.64 4.65 14.41
C PRO A 186 -9.76 3.64 14.53
N TYR A 187 -9.67 2.55 13.77
CA TYR A 187 -10.56 1.42 13.98
C TYR A 187 -10.26 0.75 15.32
N GLU A 188 -11.30 0.18 15.94
CA GLU A 188 -11.13 -0.67 17.10
C GLU A 188 -10.15 -1.83 16.80
N PRO A 189 -9.39 -2.29 17.79
CA PRO A 189 -8.57 -3.48 17.60
C PRO A 189 -9.45 -4.71 17.32
N PHE A 190 -8.92 -5.68 16.59
CA PHE A 190 -9.59 -6.97 16.43
C PHE A 190 -9.80 -7.63 17.79
N SER A 191 -10.94 -8.32 17.94
CA SER A 191 -11.22 -9.18 19.09
C SER A 191 -10.17 -10.29 19.22
N GLU A 192 -10.18 -11.02 20.34
CA GLU A 192 -9.45 -12.28 20.41
C GLU A 192 -9.99 -13.27 19.38
N ALA A 193 -9.05 -14.03 18.77
CA ALA A 193 -9.41 -15.06 17.81
C ALA A 193 -10.15 -16.22 18.52
N ARG A 194 -11.20 -16.72 17.89
CA ARG A 194 -12.00 -17.86 18.38
C ARG A 194 -12.40 -18.77 17.22
N GLU A 195 -12.93 -19.94 17.52
CA GLU A 195 -13.51 -20.83 16.51
C GLU A 195 -14.63 -20.13 15.73
N VAL A 196 -14.71 -20.43 14.44
CA VAL A 196 -15.77 -19.88 13.56
C VAL A 196 -17.13 -20.53 13.89
N THR A 197 -18.20 -19.75 13.79
CA THR A 197 -19.56 -20.25 13.80
C THR A 197 -19.99 -20.69 12.39
N GLU A 198 -21.10 -21.41 12.27
CA GLU A 198 -21.67 -21.78 10.96
C GLU A 198 -22.01 -20.55 10.09
N GLU A 199 -22.46 -19.47 10.72
CA GLU A 199 -22.79 -18.21 10.04
C GLU A 199 -21.52 -17.53 9.51
N GLU A 200 -20.43 -17.53 10.29
CA GLU A 200 -19.15 -16.96 9.89
C GLU A 200 -18.41 -17.82 8.84
N GLU A 201 -18.58 -19.15 8.90
CA GLU A 201 -18.09 -20.03 7.82
C GLU A 201 -18.81 -19.71 6.50
N ALA A 202 -20.14 -19.54 6.54
CA ALA A 202 -20.94 -19.15 5.37
C ALA A 202 -20.57 -17.75 4.85
N LEU A 203 -20.29 -16.78 5.74
CA LEU A 203 -19.83 -15.45 5.38
C LEU A 203 -18.44 -15.51 4.71
N PHE A 204 -17.52 -16.29 5.25
CA PHE A 204 -16.20 -16.52 4.64
C PHE A 204 -16.34 -17.12 3.25
N ASP A 205 -17.15 -18.17 3.09
CA ASP A 205 -17.36 -18.83 1.81
C ASP A 205 -18.02 -17.88 0.78
N ALA A 206 -18.96 -17.06 1.19
CA ALA A 206 -19.55 -16.03 0.34
C ALA A 206 -18.50 -14.97 -0.09
N ALA A 207 -17.68 -14.49 0.83
CA ALA A 207 -16.67 -13.47 0.57
C ALA A 207 -15.57 -13.93 -0.38
N VAL A 208 -15.07 -15.17 -0.23
CA VAL A 208 -14.04 -15.72 -1.11
C VAL A 208 -14.63 -16.22 -2.43
N GLY A 209 -15.88 -16.67 -2.42
CA GLY A 209 -16.64 -17.09 -3.59
C GLY A 209 -15.88 -18.09 -4.45
N SER A 210 -15.92 -17.85 -5.75
CA SER A 210 -15.23 -18.66 -6.74
C SER A 210 -13.79 -18.19 -7.05
N TYR A 211 -13.20 -17.33 -6.19
CA TYR A 211 -11.85 -16.81 -6.47
C TYR A 211 -10.81 -17.93 -6.47
N PRO A 212 -10.20 -18.24 -7.64
CA PRO A 212 -9.46 -19.51 -7.83
C PRO A 212 -8.18 -19.60 -7.01
N MET A 213 -7.68 -18.47 -6.51
CA MET A 213 -6.43 -18.43 -5.74
C MET A 213 -6.64 -18.66 -4.23
N ILE A 214 -7.88 -18.79 -3.78
CA ILE A 214 -8.22 -19.13 -2.40
C ILE A 214 -9.01 -20.44 -2.43
N LYS A 215 -8.44 -21.49 -1.84
CA LYS A 215 -9.11 -22.77 -1.57
C LYS A 215 -8.78 -23.14 -0.14
N ALA A 216 -9.53 -22.56 0.77
CA ALA A 216 -9.23 -22.67 2.19
C ALA A 216 -10.52 -22.85 2.99
N LYS A 217 -10.38 -23.45 4.16
CA LYS A 217 -11.45 -23.59 5.15
C LYS A 217 -11.14 -22.73 6.36
N ALA A 218 -12.07 -21.84 6.75
CA ALA A 218 -11.94 -21.01 7.94
C ALA A 218 -11.85 -21.89 9.19
N GLN A 219 -10.97 -21.55 10.13
CA GLN A 219 -10.74 -22.26 11.38
C GLN A 219 -11.00 -21.36 12.58
N GLN A 220 -10.45 -20.15 12.53
CA GLN A 220 -10.58 -19.15 13.57
C GLN A 220 -10.95 -17.80 12.95
N VAL A 221 -11.58 -16.96 13.75
CA VAL A 221 -11.97 -15.61 13.36
C VAL A 221 -11.78 -14.63 14.52
N ALA A 222 -11.26 -13.45 14.18
CA ALA A 222 -11.32 -12.25 14.98
C ALA A 222 -12.14 -11.20 14.20
N SER A 223 -12.79 -10.29 14.89
CA SER A 223 -13.62 -9.26 14.24
C SER A 223 -13.44 -7.90 14.92
N ARG A 224 -13.75 -6.85 14.17
CA ARG A 224 -13.84 -5.49 14.69
C ARG A 224 -14.93 -4.70 13.98
N PRO A 225 -15.54 -3.71 14.64
CA PRO A 225 -16.46 -2.79 13.99
C PRO A 225 -15.69 -1.85 13.06
N VAL A 226 -16.32 -1.55 11.92
CA VAL A 226 -15.87 -0.54 10.95
C VAL A 226 -17.07 0.31 10.52
N PRO A 227 -16.89 1.48 9.94
CA PRO A 227 -18.00 2.27 9.43
C PRO A 227 -18.89 1.47 8.48
N GLY A 228 -20.17 1.33 8.84
CA GLY A 228 -21.17 0.62 8.04
C GLY A 228 -21.17 -0.90 8.17
N GLY A 229 -20.44 -1.52 9.11
CA GLY A 229 -20.46 -2.97 9.29
C GLY A 229 -19.34 -3.53 10.14
N MET A 230 -18.83 -4.68 9.73
CA MET A 230 -17.79 -5.42 10.44
C MET A 230 -16.64 -5.79 9.52
N GLU A 231 -15.44 -5.79 10.06
CA GLU A 231 -14.26 -6.43 9.44
C GLU A 231 -13.90 -7.69 10.21
N TYR A 232 -13.67 -8.75 9.48
CA TYR A 232 -13.29 -10.06 10.00
C TYR A 232 -11.88 -10.42 9.54
N LEU A 233 -11.10 -11.01 10.43
CA LEU A 233 -9.81 -11.62 10.14
C LEU A 233 -9.95 -13.13 10.36
N PHE A 234 -10.05 -13.87 9.28
CA PHE A 234 -10.09 -15.33 9.31
C PHE A 234 -8.69 -15.92 9.24
N GLU A 235 -8.41 -16.88 10.12
CA GLU A 235 -7.34 -17.84 9.92
C GLU A 235 -7.93 -19.08 9.25
N ALA A 236 -7.48 -19.34 8.02
CA ALA A 236 -8.05 -20.39 7.17
C ALA A 236 -6.96 -21.35 6.69
N LEU A 237 -7.28 -22.65 6.68
CA LEU A 237 -6.35 -23.69 6.25
C LEU A 237 -6.40 -23.86 4.72
N ASP A 238 -5.28 -23.61 4.05
CA ASP A 238 -5.16 -23.74 2.59
C ASP A 238 -5.20 -25.23 2.20
N SER A 239 -6.22 -25.62 1.43
CA SER A 239 -6.41 -27.00 0.97
C SER A 239 -5.69 -27.34 -0.32
N ARG A 240 -4.99 -26.40 -0.96
CA ARG A 240 -4.27 -26.63 -2.22
C ARG A 240 -3.02 -27.50 -2.07
N MET A 241 -2.48 -27.57 -0.85
CA MET A 241 -1.29 -28.38 -0.50
C MET A 241 -1.60 -29.24 0.72
N PRO A 242 -2.36 -30.33 0.54
CA PRO A 242 -2.84 -31.13 1.69
C PRO A 242 -1.72 -31.76 2.51
N ASP A 243 -0.58 -32.07 1.89
CA ASP A 243 0.59 -32.65 2.57
C ASP A 243 1.44 -31.61 3.31
N ASN A 244 1.22 -30.32 3.06
CA ASN A 244 1.89 -29.23 3.75
C ASN A 244 0.90 -28.05 3.90
N PRO A 245 -0.10 -28.19 4.78
CA PRO A 245 -1.13 -27.19 4.95
C PRO A 245 -0.53 -25.87 5.46
N ARG A 246 -0.94 -24.77 4.88
CA ARG A 246 -0.56 -23.41 5.29
C ARG A 246 -1.78 -22.69 5.83
N THR A 247 -1.58 -21.90 6.85
CA THR A 247 -2.60 -20.97 7.34
C THR A 247 -2.56 -19.69 6.51
N LEU A 248 -3.70 -19.32 5.98
CA LEU A 248 -3.93 -18.02 5.33
C LEU A 248 -4.62 -17.11 6.34
N LYS A 249 -4.26 -15.83 6.33
CA LYS A 249 -5.02 -14.78 6.99
C LYS A 249 -5.84 -14.05 5.92
N VAL A 250 -7.16 -14.14 6.01
CA VAL A 250 -8.08 -13.55 5.05
C VAL A 250 -8.90 -12.47 5.74
N TYR A 251 -8.75 -11.24 5.27
CA TYR A 251 -9.55 -10.11 5.75
C TYR A 251 -10.82 -10.02 4.92
N VAL A 252 -11.94 -9.90 5.59
CA VAL A 252 -13.28 -9.84 4.97
C VAL A 252 -14.03 -8.64 5.53
N LEU A 253 -14.61 -7.83 4.65
CA LEU A 253 -15.58 -6.80 5.00
C LEU A 253 -16.99 -7.31 4.76
N ASP A 254 -17.85 -7.09 5.76
CA ASP A 254 -19.29 -7.33 5.73
C ASP A 254 -19.98 -6.01 6.07
N LEU A 255 -20.45 -5.30 5.03
CA LEU A 255 -21.09 -4.00 5.14
C LEU A 255 -22.60 -4.11 4.93
N GLU A 256 -23.37 -3.31 5.66
CA GLU A 256 -24.83 -3.30 5.56
C GLU A 256 -25.30 -3.10 4.11
N GLY A 257 -26.15 -4.01 3.63
CA GLY A 257 -26.74 -3.96 2.30
C GLY A 257 -25.81 -4.33 1.16
N GLN A 258 -24.62 -4.87 1.44
CA GLN A 258 -23.65 -5.36 0.45
C GLN A 258 -23.37 -6.85 0.68
N ASP A 259 -22.92 -7.52 -0.36
CA ASP A 259 -22.39 -8.88 -0.21
C ASP A 259 -21.01 -8.81 0.48
N PRO A 260 -20.66 -9.77 1.34
CA PRO A 260 -19.36 -9.80 2.00
C PRO A 260 -18.24 -9.97 0.98
N VAL A 261 -17.13 -9.28 1.18
CA VAL A 261 -16.00 -9.28 0.25
C VAL A 261 -14.67 -9.41 0.96
N PHE A 262 -13.80 -10.30 0.51
CA PHE A 262 -12.44 -10.29 1.04
C PHE A 262 -11.64 -9.11 0.49
N THR A 263 -10.82 -8.51 1.37
CA THR A 263 -10.02 -7.32 1.03
C THR A 263 -8.57 -7.69 0.72
N GLN A 264 -8.01 -8.64 1.45
CA GLN A 264 -6.65 -9.14 1.21
C GLN A 264 -6.45 -10.53 1.82
N VAL A 265 -5.40 -11.21 1.34
CA VAL A 265 -4.92 -12.48 1.87
C VAL A 265 -3.43 -12.37 2.17
N LEU A 266 -3.05 -12.69 3.41
CA LEU A 266 -1.66 -12.85 3.82
C LEU A 266 -1.31 -14.35 3.88
N ARG A 267 -0.07 -14.70 3.46
CA ARG A 267 0.43 -16.08 3.35
C ARG A 267 1.71 -16.27 4.13
#